data_3ea031b01433c42d46f9317da5195e40
#
_entry.id   3ea031b01433c42d46f9317da5195e40
#
_cell.length_a   1.000
_cell.length_b   1.000
_cell.length_c   1.000
_cell.angle_alpha   90.00
_cell.angle_beta   90.00
_cell.angle_gamma   90.00
#
_symmetry.space_group_name_H-M   'P 1'
#
loop_
_entity.id
_entity.type
_entity.pdbx_description
1 polymer ?
#
loop_
_entity_poly.entity_id
_entity_poly.type
_entity_poly.pdbx_seq_one_letter_code
_entity_poly.pdbx_strand_id
1 'polypeptide(L)'
;MRTSPARPVRARLTPRLGAAFAAILVAAAGGTTFAAGPASASTAAATAAPSKDTTQFKGVNWADPRDNFADDPVVLSGLSTSDSYAQTYAKASRIISGFRANLGANTVRLPINPYTVNGSYWKSYRGVIDAASAKGFKVIVSYWEGTGPRKDGFIDDPATFWPMWNTVVDAYKDNKRVYFEPMNEPHGYTDAEWADIAAKWLSTYPSVPRNRVFVSGAGYNDHVTSVCADPRLAGTYLSLHHYGFWKSYATYDEWVADLKGRIGDCANRTVADEFGAPMTTGLNYNKATPSDNYINYIQAVTDTFRELKMGSVYWPGLRTDDTYTLQTLTGDPARPSLATTNQSGADRLAWGWGRGKPVQP
;
A
#
# COMPACT_ATOMS: atom_id res chain seq x y z
N MET A 1 -16.52 -34.50 -43.09
CA MET A 1 -16.01 -33.34 -43.89
C MET A 1 -14.87 -32.71 -43.12
N ARG A 2 -13.67 -32.79 -43.71
CA ARG A 2 -12.43 -32.23 -43.13
C ARG A 2 -12.28 -30.82 -43.66
N THR A 3 -11.97 -29.84 -42.82
CA THR A 3 -11.41 -28.56 -43.26
C THR A 3 -10.16 -28.22 -42.44
N SER A 4 -9.07 -28.04 -43.17
CA SER A 4 -7.72 -27.71 -42.71
C SER A 4 -7.56 -26.28 -42.22
N PRO A 5 -6.51 -25.99 -41.44
CA PRO A 5 -6.23 -24.66 -40.87
C PRO A 5 -5.41 -23.78 -41.83
N ALA A 6 -5.66 -22.47 -41.79
CA ALA A 6 -4.93 -21.45 -42.51
C ALA A 6 -3.60 -21.08 -41.82
N ARG A 7 -2.55 -20.84 -42.63
CA ARG A 7 -1.19 -20.43 -42.20
C ARG A 7 -1.09 -18.91 -41.98
N PRO A 8 -0.23 -18.42 -41.11
CA PRO A 8 0.03 -17.00 -40.94
C PRO A 8 1.05 -16.47 -41.96
N VAL A 9 0.78 -15.25 -42.45
CA VAL A 9 1.64 -14.49 -43.36
C VAL A 9 2.73 -13.78 -42.60
N ARG A 10 4.00 -14.00 -42.98
CA ARG A 10 5.18 -13.27 -42.49
C ARG A 10 5.33 -11.94 -43.25
N ALA A 11 5.37 -10.82 -42.55
CA ALA A 11 5.80 -9.53 -43.09
C ALA A 11 7.33 -9.36 -42.84
N ARG A 12 8.04 -9.00 -43.93
CA ARG A 12 9.50 -8.77 -43.92
C ARG A 12 9.81 -7.34 -43.52
N LEU A 13 10.74 -7.19 -42.57
CA LEU A 13 11.42 -5.95 -42.23
C LEU A 13 12.57 -5.69 -43.21
N THR A 14 12.69 -4.47 -43.72
CA THR A 14 13.88 -3.96 -44.38
C THR A 14 14.46 -2.79 -43.60
N PRO A 15 15.79 -2.76 -43.42
CA PRO A 15 16.46 -1.67 -42.72
C PRO A 15 16.84 -0.54 -43.68
N ARG A 16 16.80 0.69 -43.23
CA ARG A 16 17.47 1.82 -43.91
C ARG A 16 18.52 2.44 -42.99
N LEU A 17 19.75 2.41 -43.54
CA LEU A 17 20.95 3.08 -43.02
C LEU A 17 21.02 4.56 -43.43
N GLY A 18 21.77 5.31 -42.63
CA GLY A 18 22.65 6.41 -43.04
C GLY A 18 22.04 7.80 -42.86
N ALA A 19 22.72 8.85 -42.45
CA ALA A 19 24.15 9.17 -42.47
C ALA A 19 24.40 10.34 -41.49
N ALA A 20 25.63 10.42 -41.03
CA ALA A 20 26.21 11.52 -40.24
C ALA A 20 26.70 12.66 -41.14
N PHE A 21 26.76 13.90 -40.60
CA PHE A 21 27.73 14.96 -40.93
C PHE A 21 27.72 15.99 -39.79
N ALA A 22 28.73 16.15 -39.12
CA ALA A 22 30.02 16.89 -39.11
C ALA A 22 29.88 18.41 -38.81
N ALA A 23 30.66 18.80 -37.86
CA ALA A 23 30.83 20.10 -37.22
C ALA A 23 31.37 21.23 -38.14
N ILE A 24 31.15 22.48 -37.73
CA ILE A 24 32.13 23.57 -37.88
C ILE A 24 31.98 24.58 -36.71
N LEU A 25 33.11 24.85 -36.06
CA LEU A 25 33.34 25.98 -35.13
C LEU A 25 33.47 27.32 -35.87
N VAL A 26 32.98 28.40 -35.29
CA VAL A 26 33.62 29.72 -35.37
C VAL A 26 33.39 30.48 -34.08
N ALA A 27 34.48 30.95 -33.49
CA ALA A 27 34.53 31.82 -32.33
C ALA A 27 34.45 33.29 -32.74
N ALA A 28 33.78 34.12 -31.95
CA ALA A 28 34.09 35.55 -31.89
C ALA A 28 33.74 36.09 -30.50
N ALA A 29 34.69 36.75 -29.90
CA ALA A 29 34.67 37.35 -28.58
C ALA A 29 33.87 38.67 -28.54
N GLY A 30 33.16 38.90 -27.46
CA GLY A 30 32.54 40.17 -27.11
C GLY A 30 32.17 40.17 -25.63
N GLY A 31 33.04 40.67 -24.77
CA GLY A 31 32.80 40.74 -23.34
C GLY A 31 31.80 41.83 -22.95
N THR A 32 30.82 41.43 -22.14
CA THR A 32 30.11 42.34 -21.24
C THR A 32 29.95 41.65 -19.91
N THR A 33 30.63 42.17 -18.90
CA THR A 33 30.52 41.73 -17.51
C THR A 33 29.19 42.16 -16.94
N PHE A 34 28.28 41.19 -16.77
CA PHE A 34 27.16 41.36 -15.87
C PHE A 34 27.53 40.80 -14.50
N ALA A 35 27.48 41.63 -13.51
CA ALA A 35 27.62 41.23 -12.10
C ALA A 35 26.47 40.28 -11.74
N ALA A 36 26.79 39.03 -11.47
CA ALA A 36 25.88 38.07 -10.91
C ALA A 36 25.65 38.42 -9.44
N GLY A 37 24.43 38.88 -9.12
CA GLY A 37 23.96 38.95 -7.74
C GLY A 37 23.91 37.55 -7.14
N PRO A 38 24.04 37.40 -5.80
CA PRO A 38 23.98 36.09 -5.17
C PRO A 38 22.62 35.46 -5.38
N ALA A 39 22.57 34.37 -6.12
CA ALA A 39 21.42 33.53 -6.20
C ALA A 39 21.16 32.99 -4.78
N SER A 40 20.07 33.44 -4.16
CA SER A 40 19.58 32.85 -2.93
C SER A 40 19.21 31.42 -3.24
N ALA A 41 20.08 30.48 -2.91
CA ALA A 41 19.75 29.06 -2.88
C ALA A 41 18.66 28.88 -1.85
N SER A 42 17.42 28.68 -2.31
CA SER A 42 16.34 28.16 -1.48
C SER A 42 16.82 26.80 -0.98
N THR A 43 17.27 26.75 0.28
CA THR A 43 17.47 25.50 1.00
C THR A 43 16.11 24.88 1.17
N ALA A 44 15.72 24.01 0.21
CA ALA A 44 14.63 23.07 0.45
C ALA A 44 15.01 22.31 1.73
N ALA A 45 14.21 22.48 2.78
CA ALA A 45 14.41 21.78 4.03
C ALA A 45 14.48 20.29 3.71
N ALA A 46 15.65 19.70 3.90
CA ALA A 46 15.86 18.27 3.75
C ALA A 46 14.91 17.59 4.75
N THR A 47 13.81 17.07 4.26
CA THR A 47 12.87 16.29 5.07
C THR A 47 13.65 15.10 5.61
N ALA A 48 13.66 14.95 6.93
CA ALA A 48 14.35 13.86 7.60
C ALA A 48 13.95 12.52 6.94
N ALA A 49 14.95 11.72 6.61
CA ALA A 49 14.70 10.36 6.10
C ALA A 49 13.82 9.60 7.10
N PRO A 50 12.96 8.69 6.63
CA PRO A 50 12.22 7.81 7.52
C PRO A 50 13.16 7.11 8.49
N SER A 51 12.62 6.73 9.66
CA SER A 51 13.35 5.91 10.63
C SER A 51 13.98 4.70 9.94
N LYS A 52 15.18 4.29 10.37
CA LYS A 52 15.82 3.04 9.91
C LYS A 52 15.05 1.78 10.36
N ASP A 53 13.94 1.96 11.02
CA ASP A 53 13.09 0.94 11.61
C ASP A 53 11.63 1.35 11.38
N THR A 54 10.92 0.56 10.62
CA THR A 54 9.49 0.80 10.32
C THR A 54 8.54 0.10 11.29
N THR A 55 9.04 -0.53 12.39
CA THR A 55 8.25 -1.29 13.37
C THR A 55 7.19 -0.48 14.09
N GLN A 56 7.19 0.84 13.93
CA GLN A 56 6.11 1.69 14.42
C GLN A 56 4.75 1.39 13.75
N PHE A 57 4.73 0.73 12.58
CA PHE A 57 3.52 0.34 11.87
C PHE A 57 3.17 -1.11 12.20
N LYS A 58 2.15 -1.28 13.03
CA LYS A 58 1.61 -2.57 13.49
C LYS A 58 0.13 -2.55 13.20
N GLY A 59 -0.28 -3.07 12.06
CA GLY A 59 -1.59 -2.71 11.55
C GLY A 59 -2.38 -3.81 10.89
N VAL A 60 -3.56 -3.40 10.50
CA VAL A 60 -4.51 -4.20 9.72
C VAL A 60 -5.17 -3.35 8.66
N ASN A 61 -5.53 -3.96 7.53
CA ASN A 61 -6.41 -3.36 6.53
C ASN A 61 -7.87 -3.52 6.98
N TRP A 62 -8.67 -2.48 6.82
CA TRP A 62 -10.12 -2.56 7.01
C TRP A 62 -10.78 -2.30 5.65
N ALA A 63 -11.45 -3.32 5.12
CA ALA A 63 -11.82 -3.38 3.72
C ALA A 63 -13.33 -3.38 3.49
N ASP A 64 -13.70 -2.97 2.27
CA ASP A 64 -15.03 -3.20 1.70
C ASP A 64 -15.21 -4.71 1.41
N PRO A 65 -16.40 -5.30 1.63
CA PRO A 65 -16.67 -6.68 1.25
C PRO A 65 -16.36 -7.02 -0.22
N ARG A 66 -16.35 -6.02 -1.11
CA ARG A 66 -16.06 -6.16 -2.54
C ARG A 66 -14.56 -6.08 -2.89
N ASP A 67 -13.67 -6.27 -1.90
CA ASP A 67 -12.22 -6.19 -2.08
C ASP A 67 -11.71 -4.80 -2.46
N ASN A 68 -12.40 -3.75 -2.00
CA ASN A 68 -12.15 -2.33 -2.25
C ASN A 68 -12.28 -1.85 -3.71
N PHE A 69 -12.28 -2.76 -4.69
CA PHE A 69 -12.49 -2.41 -6.10
C PHE A 69 -13.98 -2.12 -6.34
N ALA A 70 -14.31 -0.86 -6.59
CA ALA A 70 -15.69 -0.43 -6.70
C ALA A 70 -15.84 0.80 -7.63
N ASP A 71 -16.88 0.78 -8.47
CA ASP A 71 -17.30 1.92 -9.32
C ASP A 71 -18.37 2.78 -8.63
N ASP A 72 -18.42 2.74 -7.31
CA ASP A 72 -19.25 3.53 -6.42
C ASP A 72 -18.50 3.78 -5.09
N PRO A 73 -19.09 4.40 -4.06
CA PRO A 73 -18.42 4.60 -2.79
C PRO A 73 -17.92 3.29 -2.16
N VAL A 74 -16.68 3.27 -1.71
CA VAL A 74 -16.11 2.19 -0.90
C VAL A 74 -16.73 2.22 0.48
N VAL A 75 -17.36 1.11 0.89
CA VAL A 75 -18.08 0.98 2.17
C VAL A 75 -17.43 -0.09 3.02
N LEU A 76 -16.72 0.32 4.04
CA LEU A 76 -15.98 -0.61 4.91
C LEU A 76 -16.93 -1.56 5.66
N SER A 77 -16.51 -2.79 5.84
CA SER A 77 -17.26 -3.84 6.53
C SER A 77 -17.80 -3.34 7.88
N GLY A 78 -19.10 -3.47 8.08
CA GLY A 78 -19.82 -2.98 9.28
C GLY A 78 -20.31 -1.54 9.22
N LEU A 79 -20.06 -0.83 8.12
CA LEU A 79 -20.59 0.53 7.87
C LEU A 79 -21.64 0.53 6.77
N SER A 80 -22.30 1.68 6.57
CA SER A 80 -23.31 1.89 5.54
C SER A 80 -23.19 3.30 4.95
N THR A 81 -23.52 3.46 3.66
CA THR A 81 -23.65 4.77 3.03
C THR A 81 -24.75 5.63 3.65
N SER A 82 -25.72 5.01 4.33
CA SER A 82 -26.78 5.70 5.07
C SER A 82 -26.36 6.18 6.47
N ASP A 83 -25.19 5.76 6.97
CA ASP A 83 -24.68 6.22 8.25
C ASP A 83 -24.32 7.71 8.17
N SER A 84 -24.78 8.49 9.14
CA SER A 84 -24.30 9.86 9.35
C SER A 84 -22.83 9.84 9.82
N TYR A 85 -22.15 10.98 9.74
CA TYR A 85 -20.80 11.12 10.31
C TYR A 85 -20.73 10.61 11.76
N ALA A 86 -21.69 11.00 12.61
CA ALA A 86 -21.69 10.59 14.01
C ALA A 86 -21.85 9.07 14.19
N GLN A 87 -22.69 8.42 13.38
CA GLN A 87 -22.87 6.97 13.40
C GLN A 87 -21.61 6.26 12.91
N THR A 88 -21.04 6.72 11.80
CA THR A 88 -19.77 6.19 11.27
C THR A 88 -18.65 6.33 12.30
N TYR A 89 -18.49 7.50 12.89
CA TYR A 89 -17.49 7.74 13.93
C TYR A 89 -17.66 6.81 15.14
N ALA A 90 -18.90 6.63 15.61
CA ALA A 90 -19.20 5.76 16.75
C ALA A 90 -18.88 4.28 16.44
N LYS A 91 -19.34 3.76 15.29
CA LYS A 91 -19.05 2.39 14.85
C LYS A 91 -17.55 2.19 14.65
N ALA A 92 -16.88 3.11 13.95
CA ALA A 92 -15.44 3.06 13.71
C ALA A 92 -14.64 3.09 15.01
N SER A 93 -15.02 3.95 15.97
CA SER A 93 -14.37 3.98 17.28
C SER A 93 -14.38 2.62 17.98
N ARG A 94 -15.44 1.85 17.85
CA ARG A 94 -15.56 0.51 18.44
C ARG A 94 -14.70 -0.51 17.71
N ILE A 95 -14.75 -0.51 16.38
CA ILE A 95 -13.98 -1.43 15.52
C ILE A 95 -12.47 -1.19 15.72
N ILE A 96 -12.01 0.06 15.68
CA ILE A 96 -10.61 0.43 15.94
C ILE A 96 -10.18 0.03 17.37
N SER A 97 -11.06 0.19 18.35
CA SER A 97 -10.77 -0.31 19.72
C SER A 97 -10.64 -1.83 19.75
N GLY A 98 -11.45 -2.56 18.97
CA GLY A 98 -11.36 -4.01 18.80
C GLY A 98 -10.01 -4.44 18.18
N PHE A 99 -9.55 -3.78 17.13
CA PHE A 99 -8.22 -4.05 16.55
C PHE A 99 -7.10 -3.88 17.57
N ARG A 100 -7.19 -2.83 18.41
CA ARG A 100 -6.21 -2.66 19.48
C ARG A 100 -6.31 -3.74 20.54
N ALA A 101 -7.52 -4.01 21.02
CA ALA A 101 -7.75 -4.96 22.13
C ALA A 101 -7.35 -6.37 21.75
N ASN A 102 -7.78 -6.84 20.58
CA ASN A 102 -7.59 -8.22 20.14
C ASN A 102 -6.19 -8.48 19.57
N LEU A 103 -5.63 -7.50 18.84
CA LEU A 103 -4.37 -7.69 18.10
C LEU A 103 -3.23 -6.81 18.64
N GLY A 104 -3.55 -5.78 19.43
CA GLY A 104 -2.61 -4.73 19.82
C GLY A 104 -2.15 -3.87 18.65
N ALA A 105 -2.95 -3.76 17.59
CA ALA A 105 -2.69 -2.91 16.45
C ALA A 105 -2.67 -1.42 16.83
N ASN A 106 -1.91 -0.63 16.08
CA ASN A 106 -1.80 0.81 16.21
C ASN A 106 -1.91 1.54 14.84
N THR A 107 -2.15 0.80 13.79
CA THR A 107 -2.23 1.29 12.41
C THR A 107 -3.42 0.65 11.72
N VAL A 108 -4.13 1.42 10.90
CA VAL A 108 -5.17 0.92 10.01
C VAL A 108 -4.92 1.47 8.60
N ARG A 109 -5.02 0.62 7.57
CA ARG A 109 -5.00 1.04 6.18
C ARG A 109 -6.42 1.03 5.64
N LEU A 110 -6.80 2.12 4.97
CA LEU A 110 -8.16 2.42 4.55
C LEU A 110 -8.19 2.72 3.05
N PRO A 111 -9.05 2.06 2.28
CA PRO A 111 -9.24 2.34 0.86
C PRO A 111 -10.03 3.64 0.66
N ILE A 112 -9.68 4.37 -0.38
CA ILE A 112 -10.46 5.49 -0.90
C ILE A 112 -10.55 5.40 -2.42
N ASN A 113 -11.60 5.96 -2.99
CA ASN A 113 -11.73 6.17 -4.43
C ASN A 113 -12.44 7.51 -4.71
N PRO A 114 -12.47 8.00 -5.96
CA PRO A 114 -13.15 9.25 -6.30
C PRO A 114 -14.63 9.28 -5.93
N TYR A 115 -15.33 8.15 -6.04
CA TYR A 115 -16.75 8.04 -5.67
C TYR A 115 -16.98 8.28 -4.18
N THR A 116 -16.07 7.79 -3.34
CA THR A 116 -16.11 8.01 -1.88
C THR A 116 -15.82 9.47 -1.53
N VAL A 117 -14.76 10.05 -2.12
CA VAL A 117 -14.21 11.33 -1.66
C VAL A 117 -14.84 12.53 -2.33
N ASN A 118 -15.10 12.45 -3.65
CA ASN A 118 -15.69 13.55 -4.40
C ASN A 118 -17.24 13.57 -4.28
N GLY A 119 -17.83 12.53 -3.64
CA GLY A 119 -19.25 12.38 -3.45
C GLY A 119 -19.73 12.83 -2.04
N SER A 120 -21.05 12.74 -1.84
CA SER A 120 -21.69 13.10 -0.55
C SER A 120 -21.28 12.18 0.60
N TYR A 121 -20.86 10.96 0.32
CA TYR A 121 -20.44 9.97 1.32
C TYR A 121 -19.15 10.35 2.06
N TRP A 122 -18.31 11.20 1.47
CA TRP A 122 -17.08 11.68 2.11
C TRP A 122 -17.30 12.23 3.51
N LYS A 123 -18.39 12.98 3.69
CA LYS A 123 -18.76 13.54 5.00
C LYS A 123 -18.88 12.46 6.07
N SER A 124 -19.46 11.32 5.74
CA SER A 124 -19.59 10.18 6.66
C SER A 124 -18.30 9.39 6.76
N TYR A 125 -17.63 9.10 5.63
CA TYR A 125 -16.38 8.35 5.60
C TYR A 125 -15.26 8.98 6.43
N ARG A 126 -15.18 10.30 6.49
CA ARG A 126 -14.25 11.01 7.38
C ARG A 126 -14.36 10.58 8.84
N GLY A 127 -15.55 10.18 9.28
CA GLY A 127 -15.76 9.65 10.63
C GLY A 127 -14.86 8.44 10.95
N VAL A 128 -14.47 7.63 9.95
CA VAL A 128 -13.53 6.50 10.14
C VAL A 128 -12.12 7.02 10.43
N ILE A 129 -11.62 7.92 9.61
CA ILE A 129 -10.27 8.49 9.73
C ILE A 129 -10.13 9.26 11.05
N ASP A 130 -11.13 10.05 11.37
CA ASP A 130 -11.17 10.87 12.58
C ASP A 130 -11.24 10.00 13.85
N ALA A 131 -12.07 8.95 13.84
CA ALA A 131 -12.17 8.00 14.95
C ALA A 131 -10.84 7.24 15.17
N ALA A 132 -10.21 6.76 14.10
CA ALA A 132 -8.93 6.08 14.18
C ALA A 132 -7.83 7.03 14.71
N SER A 133 -7.77 8.26 14.19
CA SER A 133 -6.83 9.28 14.65
C SER A 133 -7.04 9.65 16.14
N ALA A 134 -8.28 9.84 16.56
CA ALA A 134 -8.65 10.14 17.94
C ALA A 134 -8.27 8.99 18.90
N LYS A 135 -8.34 7.74 18.42
CA LYS A 135 -7.87 6.55 19.15
C LYS A 135 -6.33 6.40 19.12
N GLY A 136 -5.62 7.32 18.48
CA GLY A 136 -4.16 7.28 18.41
C GLY A 136 -3.59 6.30 17.38
N PHE A 137 -4.40 5.80 16.46
CA PHE A 137 -3.93 5.00 15.35
C PHE A 137 -3.23 5.86 14.29
N LYS A 138 -2.25 5.28 13.61
CA LYS A 138 -1.80 5.74 12.31
C LYS A 138 -2.82 5.27 11.28
N VAL A 139 -3.15 6.14 10.35
CA VAL A 139 -4.14 5.87 9.29
C VAL A 139 -3.46 6.02 7.95
N ILE A 140 -3.33 4.94 7.19
CA ILE A 140 -2.83 4.97 5.82
C ILE A 140 -4.06 5.02 4.91
N VAL A 141 -4.24 6.13 4.18
CA VAL A 141 -5.29 6.24 3.17
C VAL A 141 -4.70 5.93 1.79
N SER A 142 -5.29 4.99 1.07
CA SER A 142 -4.79 4.48 -0.20
C SER A 142 -5.87 4.55 -1.28
N TYR A 143 -5.52 5.04 -2.47
CA TYR A 143 -6.44 5.02 -3.60
C TYR A 143 -6.54 3.62 -4.18
N TRP A 144 -7.78 3.15 -4.40
CA TRP A 144 -8.12 1.94 -5.15
C TRP A 144 -8.82 2.30 -6.46
N GLU A 145 -8.44 1.63 -7.52
CA GLU A 145 -9.09 1.70 -8.84
C GLU A 145 -10.50 1.07 -8.82
N GLY A 146 -11.24 1.19 -9.92
CA GLY A 146 -12.55 0.63 -10.10
C GLY A 146 -12.57 -0.89 -10.27
N THR A 147 -13.71 -1.44 -10.68
CA THR A 147 -13.90 -2.88 -10.89
C THR A 147 -13.97 -3.24 -12.37
N GLY A 148 -13.93 -4.54 -12.68
CA GLY A 148 -14.03 -5.06 -14.03
C GLY A 148 -12.89 -4.56 -14.94
N PRO A 149 -13.20 -3.92 -16.08
CA PRO A 149 -12.17 -3.43 -17.01
C PRO A 149 -11.28 -2.32 -16.44
N ARG A 150 -11.69 -1.70 -15.32
CA ARG A 150 -10.90 -0.66 -14.63
C ARG A 150 -9.94 -1.23 -13.59
N LYS A 151 -10.02 -2.53 -13.30
CA LYS A 151 -9.05 -3.23 -12.46
C LYS A 151 -7.87 -3.67 -13.33
N ASP A 152 -7.12 -2.67 -13.79
CA ASP A 152 -6.03 -2.85 -14.75
C ASP A 152 -4.69 -2.26 -14.27
N GLY A 153 -4.65 -1.77 -13.02
CA GLY A 153 -3.46 -1.22 -12.40
C GLY A 153 -3.11 0.19 -12.85
N PHE A 154 -4.06 0.88 -13.49
CA PHE A 154 -3.91 2.28 -13.87
C PHE A 154 -4.82 3.19 -13.03
N ILE A 155 -4.50 4.47 -12.98
CA ILE A 155 -5.42 5.48 -12.47
C ILE A 155 -6.59 5.58 -13.45
N ASP A 156 -7.80 5.24 -13.01
CA ASP A 156 -9.01 5.19 -13.84
C ASP A 156 -9.25 6.48 -14.62
N ASP A 157 -9.19 7.61 -13.95
CA ASP A 157 -9.42 8.93 -14.52
C ASP A 157 -8.65 10.02 -13.75
N PRO A 158 -7.61 10.61 -14.36
CA PRO A 158 -6.88 11.71 -13.75
C PRO A 158 -7.74 12.93 -13.40
N ALA A 159 -8.86 13.16 -14.12
CA ALA A 159 -9.75 14.30 -13.87
C ALA A 159 -10.53 14.16 -12.56
N THR A 160 -10.68 12.95 -12.04
CA THR A 160 -11.31 12.69 -10.73
C THR A 160 -10.31 12.32 -9.64
N PHE A 161 -9.18 11.70 -10.02
CA PHE A 161 -8.10 11.30 -9.11
C PHE A 161 -7.43 12.50 -8.40
N TRP A 162 -7.00 13.51 -9.15
CA TRP A 162 -6.34 14.67 -8.55
C TRP A 162 -7.27 15.49 -7.65
N PRO A 163 -8.53 15.80 -8.02
CA PRO A 163 -9.48 16.41 -7.10
C PRO A 163 -9.75 15.60 -5.83
N MET A 164 -9.80 14.27 -5.94
CA MET A 164 -9.90 13.39 -4.77
C MET A 164 -8.72 13.62 -3.81
N TRP A 165 -7.49 13.60 -4.32
CA TRP A 165 -6.30 13.82 -3.50
C TRP A 165 -6.22 15.24 -2.95
N ASN A 166 -6.65 16.27 -3.71
CA ASN A 166 -6.76 17.63 -3.20
C ASN A 166 -7.66 17.67 -1.95
N THR A 167 -8.84 17.05 -2.03
CA THR A 167 -9.80 16.96 -0.92
C THR A 167 -9.22 16.25 0.30
N VAL A 168 -8.55 15.12 0.10
CA VAL A 168 -7.97 14.31 1.19
C VAL A 168 -6.79 15.03 1.83
N VAL A 169 -5.88 15.58 1.01
CA VAL A 169 -4.70 16.29 1.50
C VAL A 169 -5.11 17.56 2.26
N ASP A 170 -6.05 18.34 1.74
CA ASP A 170 -6.53 19.55 2.43
C ASP A 170 -7.18 19.23 3.78
N ALA A 171 -7.90 18.10 3.87
CA ALA A 171 -8.50 17.67 5.12
C ALA A 171 -7.49 17.16 6.15
N TYR A 172 -6.35 16.57 5.73
CA TYR A 172 -5.51 15.79 6.64
C TYR A 172 -3.99 16.10 6.58
N LYS A 173 -3.53 17.05 5.77
CA LYS A 173 -2.11 17.43 5.70
C LYS A 173 -1.51 17.80 7.06
N ASP A 174 -2.29 18.36 7.97
CA ASP A 174 -1.85 18.77 9.31
C ASP A 174 -2.04 17.67 10.37
N ASN A 175 -2.77 16.61 10.06
CA ASN A 175 -2.96 15.48 10.97
C ASN A 175 -1.76 14.51 10.88
N LYS A 176 -0.84 14.59 11.84
CA LYS A 176 0.40 13.78 11.90
C LYS A 176 0.17 12.26 11.97
N ARG A 177 -1.08 11.80 12.15
CA ARG A 177 -1.43 10.38 12.20
C ARG A 177 -1.92 9.84 10.86
N VAL A 178 -2.21 10.72 9.89
CA VAL A 178 -2.67 10.31 8.56
C VAL A 178 -1.48 10.24 7.60
N TYR A 179 -1.35 9.14 6.93
CA TYR A 179 -0.37 8.81 5.91
C TYR A 179 -1.09 8.65 4.57
N PHE A 180 -0.39 8.90 3.49
CA PHE A 180 -0.97 8.95 2.15
C PHE A 180 -0.27 7.94 1.25
N GLU A 181 -1.02 7.08 0.62
CA GLU A 181 -0.54 6.11 -0.36
C GLU A 181 -1.21 6.42 -1.71
N PRO A 182 -0.47 7.02 -2.66
CA PRO A 182 -1.03 7.53 -3.91
C PRO A 182 -1.88 6.54 -4.70
N MET A 183 -1.49 5.26 -4.72
CA MET A 183 -2.24 4.21 -5.40
C MET A 183 -1.90 2.84 -4.83
N ASN A 184 -2.90 1.99 -4.68
CA ASN A 184 -2.78 0.56 -4.44
C ASN A 184 -2.40 -0.15 -5.74
N GLU A 185 -1.40 -1.03 -5.70
CA GLU A 185 -1.04 -1.98 -6.76
C GLU A 185 -1.01 -1.41 -8.20
N PRO A 186 -0.07 -0.50 -8.52
CA PRO A 186 0.01 0.17 -9.82
C PRO A 186 0.57 -0.74 -10.92
N HIS A 187 0.04 -1.96 -11.09
CA HIS A 187 0.59 -3.02 -11.93
C HIS A 187 0.41 -2.79 -13.44
N GLY A 188 -0.39 -1.82 -13.84
CA GLY A 188 -0.53 -1.41 -15.23
C GLY A 188 0.66 -0.61 -15.76
N TYR A 189 1.42 0.02 -14.87
CA TYR A 189 2.56 0.86 -15.22
C TYR A 189 3.87 0.07 -15.21
N THR A 190 4.83 0.50 -16.03
CA THR A 190 6.23 0.12 -15.83
C THR A 190 6.79 0.78 -14.58
N ASP A 191 7.90 0.25 -14.04
CA ASP A 191 8.58 0.79 -12.86
C ASP A 191 8.89 2.31 -13.02
N ALA A 192 9.35 2.72 -14.20
CA ALA A 192 9.69 4.11 -14.49
C ALA A 192 8.45 5.02 -14.55
N GLU A 193 7.39 4.59 -15.22
CA GLU A 193 6.13 5.33 -15.30
C GLU A 193 5.49 5.50 -13.93
N TRP A 194 5.49 4.43 -13.11
CA TRP A 194 4.98 4.52 -11.74
C TRP A 194 5.82 5.48 -10.89
N ALA A 195 7.15 5.41 -10.98
CA ALA A 195 8.03 6.34 -10.28
C ALA A 195 7.79 7.80 -10.69
N ASP A 196 7.49 8.08 -11.97
CA ASP A 196 7.13 9.41 -12.47
C ASP A 196 5.81 9.91 -11.85
N ILE A 197 4.80 9.04 -11.77
CA ILE A 197 3.50 9.36 -11.15
C ILE A 197 3.65 9.64 -9.65
N ALA A 198 4.40 8.79 -8.93
CA ALA A 198 4.68 8.98 -7.52
C ALA A 198 5.45 10.28 -7.25
N ALA A 199 6.47 10.59 -8.06
CA ALA A 199 7.21 11.84 -7.97
C ALA A 199 6.32 13.06 -8.29
N LYS A 200 5.42 12.95 -9.25
CA LYS A 200 4.41 13.98 -9.56
C LYS A 200 3.49 14.20 -8.37
N TRP A 201 3.02 13.13 -7.71
CA TRP A 201 2.19 13.26 -6.51
C TRP A 201 2.93 14.03 -5.39
N LEU A 202 4.19 13.67 -5.11
CA LEU A 202 5.02 14.35 -4.12
C LEU A 202 5.24 15.83 -4.44
N SER A 203 5.44 16.18 -5.71
CA SER A 203 5.62 17.57 -6.14
C SER A 203 4.32 18.37 -6.13
N THR A 204 3.18 17.72 -6.35
CA THR A 204 1.85 18.34 -6.29
C THR A 204 1.45 18.69 -4.85
N TYR A 205 1.87 17.87 -3.87
CA TYR A 205 1.52 18.06 -2.47
C TYR A 205 2.75 18.31 -1.55
N PRO A 206 3.50 19.39 -1.78
CA PRO A 206 4.72 19.67 -1.01
C PRO A 206 4.46 19.97 0.47
N SER A 207 3.22 20.28 0.84
CA SER A 207 2.79 20.45 2.24
C SER A 207 2.72 19.14 3.02
N VAL A 208 2.69 17.99 2.34
CA VAL A 208 2.74 16.67 2.96
C VAL A 208 4.20 16.27 3.17
N PRO A 209 4.68 16.09 4.41
CA PRO A 209 6.03 15.62 4.65
C PRO A 209 6.26 14.22 4.03
N ARG A 210 7.38 14.02 3.37
CA ARG A 210 7.72 12.75 2.69
C ARG A 210 7.63 11.53 3.60
N ASN A 211 7.97 11.67 4.88
CA ASN A 211 7.85 10.61 5.89
C ASN A 211 6.39 10.34 6.34
N ARG A 212 5.43 10.87 5.63
CA ARG A 212 4.00 10.54 5.73
C ARG A 212 3.43 10.03 4.42
N VAL A 213 4.28 9.74 3.43
CA VAL A 213 3.86 9.17 2.15
C VAL A 213 4.39 7.76 2.03
N PHE A 214 3.52 6.84 1.64
CA PHE A 214 3.82 5.48 1.24
C PHE A 214 3.84 5.42 -0.28
N VAL A 215 4.97 5.09 -0.86
CA VAL A 215 5.07 4.86 -2.31
C VAL A 215 4.95 3.36 -2.53
N SER A 216 3.94 2.96 -3.28
CA SER A 216 3.71 1.58 -3.67
C SER A 216 4.92 1.00 -4.40
N GLY A 217 5.26 -0.23 -4.12
CA GLY A 217 6.18 -1.00 -4.94
C GLY A 217 5.66 -1.11 -6.38
N ALA A 218 6.52 -1.41 -7.31
CA ALA A 218 6.10 -1.64 -8.70
C ALA A 218 5.28 -2.93 -8.81
N GLY A 219 4.59 -3.10 -9.94
CA GLY A 219 3.69 -4.22 -10.14
C GLY A 219 2.53 -4.20 -9.14
N TYR A 220 2.20 -5.34 -8.59
CA TYR A 220 1.21 -5.49 -7.51
C TYR A 220 1.80 -5.12 -6.12
N ASN A 221 2.56 -4.04 -6.02
CA ASN A 221 3.42 -3.72 -4.87
C ASN A 221 4.38 -4.87 -4.51
N ASP A 222 4.64 -5.78 -5.44
CA ASP A 222 5.32 -7.04 -5.18
C ASP A 222 6.85 -6.92 -5.08
N HIS A 223 7.42 -5.76 -5.42
CA HIS A 223 8.83 -5.45 -5.19
C HIS A 223 9.05 -3.94 -5.04
N VAL A 224 9.97 -3.57 -4.15
CA VAL A 224 10.22 -2.15 -3.81
C VAL A 224 11.56 -1.64 -4.30
N THR A 225 12.39 -2.47 -4.90
CA THR A 225 13.77 -2.14 -5.24
C THR A 225 13.88 -0.99 -6.24
N SER A 226 13.02 -0.93 -7.25
CA SER A 226 13.01 0.13 -8.27
C SER A 226 12.62 1.49 -7.68
N VAL A 227 11.51 1.57 -6.93
CA VAL A 227 11.06 2.82 -6.27
C VAL A 227 11.99 3.24 -5.14
N CYS A 228 12.68 2.29 -4.50
CA CYS A 228 13.70 2.56 -3.50
C CYS A 228 14.93 3.25 -4.09
N ALA A 229 15.34 2.82 -5.27
CA ALA A 229 16.51 3.35 -5.98
C ALA A 229 16.28 4.74 -6.58
N ASP A 230 15.03 5.17 -6.77
CA ASP A 230 14.72 6.47 -7.35
C ASP A 230 14.95 7.61 -6.33
N PRO A 231 15.91 8.52 -6.56
CA PRO A 231 16.23 9.60 -5.63
C PRO A 231 15.09 10.61 -5.47
N ARG A 232 14.18 10.71 -6.45
CA ARG A 232 13.00 11.59 -6.36
C ARG A 232 12.03 11.14 -5.28
N LEU A 233 12.05 9.84 -4.95
CA LEU A 233 11.20 9.20 -3.94
C LEU A 233 11.88 9.05 -2.58
N ALA A 234 13.09 9.59 -2.42
CA ALA A 234 13.81 9.54 -1.16
C ALA A 234 13.01 10.17 -0.01
N GLY A 235 13.11 9.60 1.18
CA GLY A 235 12.42 10.12 2.38
C GLY A 235 10.97 9.63 2.56
N THR A 236 10.43 8.85 1.62
CA THR A 236 9.11 8.19 1.76
C THR A 236 9.23 6.80 2.37
N TYR A 237 8.12 6.27 2.90
CA TYR A 237 7.97 4.84 3.11
C TYR A 237 7.69 4.14 1.78
N LEU A 238 7.91 2.83 1.76
CA LEU A 238 7.63 1.96 0.62
C LEU A 238 6.59 0.92 1.02
N SER A 239 5.55 0.78 0.21
CA SER A 239 4.48 -0.19 0.40
C SER A 239 4.85 -1.48 -0.34
N LEU A 240 4.85 -2.60 0.38
CA LEU A 240 5.12 -3.93 -0.16
C LEU A 240 3.92 -4.84 0.09
N HIS A 241 3.47 -5.53 -0.95
CA HIS A 241 2.51 -6.61 -0.87
C HIS A 241 3.20 -7.96 -1.08
N HIS A 242 2.76 -8.97 -0.35
CA HIS A 242 3.29 -10.31 -0.49
C HIS A 242 2.26 -11.36 -0.09
N TYR A 243 2.01 -12.34 -0.96
CA TYR A 243 0.96 -13.31 -0.73
C TYR A 243 1.38 -14.76 -1.01
N GLY A 244 0.93 -15.67 -0.16
CA GLY A 244 1.20 -17.10 -0.28
C GLY A 244 0.53 -17.79 -1.47
N PHE A 245 -0.46 -17.17 -2.12
CA PHE A 245 -1.11 -17.71 -3.31
C PHE A 245 -0.39 -17.36 -4.62
N TRP A 246 0.54 -16.39 -4.60
CA TRP A 246 1.33 -16.07 -5.80
C TRP A 246 2.24 -17.21 -6.25
N LYS A 247 2.67 -18.01 -5.30
CA LYS A 247 3.54 -19.17 -5.54
C LYS A 247 3.22 -20.29 -4.56
N SER A 248 3.66 -21.50 -4.88
CA SER A 248 3.67 -22.63 -3.94
C SER A 248 5.12 -23.04 -3.75
N TYR A 249 5.68 -22.68 -2.60
CA TYR A 249 7.00 -23.14 -2.20
C TYR A 249 6.89 -24.32 -1.24
N ALA A 250 7.82 -25.25 -1.35
CA ALA A 250 7.82 -26.43 -0.49
C ALA A 250 8.27 -26.13 0.94
N THR A 251 9.06 -25.07 1.12
CA THR A 251 9.77 -24.80 2.37
C THR A 251 9.60 -23.35 2.87
N TYR A 252 9.79 -23.21 4.16
CA TYR A 252 9.91 -21.93 4.83
C TYR A 252 11.05 -21.06 4.25
N ASP A 253 12.23 -21.65 3.97
CA ASP A 253 13.41 -20.93 3.49
C ASP A 253 13.19 -20.32 2.10
N GLU A 254 12.44 -20.99 1.23
CA GLU A 254 12.09 -20.47 -0.09
C GLU A 254 11.21 -19.23 0.02
N TRP A 255 10.26 -19.18 1.00
CA TRP A 255 9.47 -17.99 1.26
C TRP A 255 10.29 -16.83 1.84
N VAL A 256 11.26 -17.13 2.73
CA VAL A 256 12.19 -16.12 3.25
C VAL A 256 13.04 -15.53 2.12
N ALA A 257 13.57 -16.38 1.23
CA ALA A 257 14.39 -15.93 0.11
C ALA A 257 13.61 -15.07 -0.89
N ASP A 258 12.37 -15.47 -1.25
CA ASP A 258 11.51 -14.70 -2.14
C ASP A 258 11.19 -13.32 -1.55
N LEU A 259 10.77 -13.25 -0.29
CA LEU A 259 10.47 -11.98 0.36
C LEU A 259 11.69 -11.07 0.45
N LYS A 260 12.86 -11.59 0.87
CA LYS A 260 14.10 -10.80 0.96
C LYS A 260 14.55 -10.29 -0.42
N GLY A 261 14.36 -11.08 -1.47
CA GLY A 261 14.64 -10.65 -2.85
C GLY A 261 13.78 -9.46 -3.30
N ARG A 262 12.51 -9.43 -2.92
CA ARG A 262 11.57 -8.33 -3.24
C ARG A 262 11.86 -7.04 -2.47
N ILE A 263 12.40 -7.16 -1.26
CA ILE A 263 12.77 -6.04 -0.40
C ILE A 263 14.15 -5.47 -0.81
N GLY A 264 15.11 -6.31 -1.17
CA GLY A 264 16.51 -5.92 -1.38
C GLY A 264 17.06 -5.22 -0.12
N ASP A 265 17.85 -4.16 -0.31
CA ASP A 265 18.45 -3.37 0.77
C ASP A 265 17.52 -2.29 1.35
N CYS A 266 16.22 -2.35 1.04
CA CYS A 266 15.26 -1.28 1.30
C CYS A 266 14.39 -1.49 2.56
N ALA A 267 14.71 -2.49 3.38
CA ALA A 267 13.93 -2.85 4.57
C ALA A 267 13.71 -1.68 5.54
N ASN A 268 14.68 -0.76 5.66
CA ASN A 268 14.63 0.40 6.54
C ASN A 268 13.56 1.46 6.17
N ARG A 269 12.98 1.34 4.97
CA ARG A 269 11.88 2.20 4.48
C ARG A 269 10.61 1.41 4.20
N THR A 270 10.68 0.09 4.11
CA THR A 270 9.60 -0.78 3.66
C THR A 270 8.66 -1.14 4.82
N VAL A 271 7.39 -1.08 4.54
CA VAL A 271 6.31 -1.67 5.34
C VAL A 271 5.59 -2.67 4.45
N ALA A 272 5.43 -3.91 4.93
CA ALA A 272 4.58 -4.89 4.26
C ALA A 272 3.12 -4.56 4.61
N ASP A 273 2.49 -3.67 3.86
CA ASP A 273 1.16 -3.16 4.18
C ASP A 273 0.01 -3.96 3.57
N GLU A 274 0.36 -5.03 2.81
CA GLU A 274 -0.51 -6.17 2.59
C GLU A 274 0.26 -7.50 2.63
N PHE A 275 -0.24 -8.42 3.44
CA PHE A 275 0.14 -9.83 3.48
C PHE A 275 -0.97 -10.58 4.20
N GLY A 276 -1.25 -11.80 3.81
CA GLY A 276 -2.36 -12.53 4.40
C GLY A 276 -2.41 -13.99 4.01
N ALA A 277 -3.20 -14.75 4.77
CA ALA A 277 -3.46 -16.16 4.53
C ALA A 277 -4.87 -16.54 5.06
N PRO A 278 -5.43 -17.72 4.67
CA PRO A 278 -6.76 -18.14 5.12
C PRO A 278 -6.86 -18.28 6.64
N MET A 279 -7.65 -17.44 7.29
CA MET A 279 -7.85 -17.47 8.76
C MET A 279 -9.08 -18.23 9.20
N THR A 280 -10.02 -18.54 8.29
CA THR A 280 -11.27 -19.25 8.61
C THR A 280 -11.21 -20.76 8.36
N THR A 281 -10.10 -21.28 7.86
CA THR A 281 -9.94 -22.68 7.45
C THR A 281 -9.44 -23.63 8.55
N GLY A 282 -9.21 -23.11 9.76
CA GLY A 282 -8.72 -23.91 10.90
C GLY A 282 -7.21 -24.21 10.87
N LEU A 283 -6.43 -23.60 9.96
CA LEU A 283 -4.97 -23.75 9.96
C LEU A 283 -4.36 -23.25 11.27
N ASN A 284 -3.41 -24.03 11.80
CA ASN A 284 -2.60 -23.63 12.95
C ASN A 284 -1.26 -23.07 12.49
N TYR A 285 -1.14 -21.75 12.48
CA TYR A 285 0.07 -21.04 12.05
C TYR A 285 1.25 -21.15 13.05
N ASN A 286 1.02 -21.72 14.24
CA ASN A 286 2.04 -22.01 15.25
C ASN A 286 2.56 -23.45 15.17
N LYS A 287 2.22 -24.23 14.13
CA LYS A 287 2.63 -25.62 13.98
C LYS A 287 4.16 -25.73 13.78
N ALA A 288 4.82 -26.58 14.56
CA ALA A 288 6.27 -26.71 14.61
C ALA A 288 6.90 -27.24 13.30
N THR A 289 6.24 -28.15 12.61
CA THR A 289 6.73 -28.75 11.36
C THR A 289 5.63 -28.66 10.29
N PRO A 290 5.47 -27.47 9.69
CA PRO A 290 4.40 -27.26 8.73
C PRO A 290 4.72 -27.97 7.41
N SER A 291 3.69 -28.60 6.82
CA SER A 291 3.73 -29.10 5.43
C SER A 291 2.77 -28.30 4.53
N ASP A 292 2.09 -27.33 5.09
CA ASP A 292 1.13 -26.47 4.40
C ASP A 292 1.80 -25.18 3.92
N ASN A 293 1.53 -24.81 2.67
CA ASN A 293 2.13 -23.63 2.03
C ASN A 293 1.83 -22.32 2.79
N TYR A 294 0.60 -22.15 3.28
CA TYR A 294 0.22 -20.92 3.98
C TYR A 294 0.82 -20.85 5.39
N ILE A 295 1.02 -21.99 6.05
CA ILE A 295 1.68 -22.02 7.35
C ILE A 295 3.16 -21.65 7.18
N ASN A 296 3.87 -22.30 6.21
CA ASN A 296 5.25 -21.94 5.87
C ASN A 296 5.38 -20.45 5.52
N TYR A 297 4.46 -19.96 4.69
CA TYR A 297 4.44 -18.56 4.26
C TYR A 297 4.27 -17.60 5.45
N ILE A 298 3.24 -17.74 6.28
CA ILE A 298 2.99 -16.83 7.42
C ILE A 298 4.13 -16.86 8.42
N GLN A 299 4.72 -18.02 8.68
CA GLN A 299 5.89 -18.11 9.55
C GLN A 299 7.08 -17.37 8.94
N ALA A 300 7.42 -17.65 7.69
CA ALA A 300 8.53 -17.02 7.00
C ALA A 300 8.41 -15.48 6.96
N VAL A 301 7.24 -14.96 6.56
CA VAL A 301 7.08 -13.50 6.42
C VAL A 301 7.10 -12.80 7.77
N THR A 302 6.44 -13.35 8.81
CA THR A 302 6.43 -12.73 10.14
C THR A 302 7.78 -12.78 10.84
N ASP A 303 8.56 -13.84 10.64
CA ASP A 303 9.93 -13.95 11.14
C ASP A 303 10.85 -12.97 10.42
N THR A 304 10.73 -12.85 9.09
CA THR A 304 11.50 -11.90 8.28
C THR A 304 11.19 -10.45 8.66
N PHE A 305 9.92 -10.10 8.88
CA PHE A 305 9.56 -8.74 9.34
C PHE A 305 10.21 -8.42 10.69
N ARG A 306 10.22 -9.38 11.61
CA ARG A 306 10.87 -9.22 12.90
C ARG A 306 12.39 -9.09 12.77
N GLU A 307 13.04 -9.95 11.99
CA GLU A 307 14.48 -9.94 11.72
C GLU A 307 14.92 -8.60 11.12
N LEU A 308 14.23 -8.14 10.09
CA LEU A 308 14.57 -6.92 9.35
C LEU A 308 14.04 -5.64 10.02
N LYS A 309 13.34 -5.74 11.15
CA LYS A 309 12.69 -4.63 11.85
C LYS A 309 11.75 -3.85 10.92
N MET A 310 10.89 -4.58 10.25
CA MET A 310 9.89 -4.03 9.35
C MET A 310 8.53 -3.90 10.02
N GLY A 311 7.81 -2.82 9.70
CA GLY A 311 6.39 -2.69 9.98
C GLY A 311 5.57 -3.57 9.06
N SER A 312 4.38 -3.95 9.53
CA SER A 312 3.45 -4.71 8.69
C SER A 312 1.98 -4.44 9.03
N VAL A 313 1.12 -4.57 8.01
CA VAL A 313 -0.33 -4.30 8.06
C VAL A 313 -1.04 -5.47 7.38
N TYR A 314 -1.68 -6.32 8.16
CA TYR A 314 -2.28 -7.59 7.72
C TYR A 314 -3.53 -7.36 6.83
N TRP A 315 -3.69 -8.18 5.78
CA TRP A 315 -4.84 -8.17 4.87
C TRP A 315 -5.68 -9.45 4.95
N PRO A 316 -7.00 -9.31 5.12
CA PRO A 316 -7.62 -8.16 5.77
C PRO A 316 -7.74 -8.38 7.29
N GLY A 317 -7.62 -7.30 8.04
CA GLY A 317 -7.97 -7.32 9.45
C GLY A 317 -9.46 -7.50 9.66
N LEU A 318 -10.26 -6.82 8.82
CA LEU A 318 -11.71 -6.95 8.80
C LEU A 318 -12.23 -6.77 7.37
N ARG A 319 -12.81 -7.84 6.83
CA ARG A 319 -13.56 -7.89 5.59
C ARG A 319 -14.64 -8.96 5.73
N THR A 320 -15.91 -8.55 5.59
CA THR A 320 -17.04 -9.49 5.71
C THR A 320 -16.96 -10.53 4.59
N ASP A 321 -17.24 -11.79 4.94
CA ASP A 321 -17.27 -12.95 4.04
C ASP A 321 -15.93 -13.29 3.35
N ASP A 322 -14.80 -12.82 3.90
CA ASP A 322 -13.47 -13.13 3.41
C ASP A 322 -12.81 -14.24 4.23
N THR A 323 -12.23 -15.24 3.54
CA THR A 323 -11.53 -16.36 4.19
C THR A 323 -10.24 -15.94 4.88
N TYR A 324 -9.64 -14.83 4.48
CA TYR A 324 -8.40 -14.27 5.06
C TYR A 324 -8.67 -13.35 6.25
N THR A 325 -9.96 -13.02 6.52
CA THR A 325 -10.29 -12.05 7.57
C THR A 325 -9.82 -12.51 8.94
N LEU A 326 -9.03 -11.67 9.62
CA LEU A 326 -8.47 -12.00 10.93
C LEU A 326 -9.43 -11.67 12.07
N GLN A 327 -10.37 -10.76 11.84
CA GLN A 327 -11.40 -10.36 12.79
C GLN A 327 -12.77 -10.44 12.12
N THR A 328 -13.78 -10.85 12.87
CA THR A 328 -15.17 -10.83 12.43
C THR A 328 -15.99 -9.88 13.28
N LEU A 329 -17.02 -9.30 12.64
CA LEU A 329 -18.01 -8.49 13.35
C LEU A 329 -18.91 -9.35 14.24
N THR A 330 -19.16 -8.88 15.45
CA THR A 330 -20.06 -9.50 16.41
C THR A 330 -20.93 -8.45 17.10
N GLY A 331 -22.01 -8.90 17.73
CA GLY A 331 -22.93 -8.04 18.47
C GLY A 331 -23.91 -7.26 17.60
N ASP A 332 -24.41 -6.15 18.12
CA ASP A 332 -25.38 -5.28 17.45
C ASP A 332 -24.69 -4.50 16.32
N PRO A 333 -25.24 -4.46 15.09
CA PRO A 333 -24.70 -3.68 13.98
C PRO A 333 -24.55 -2.17 14.27
N ALA A 334 -25.37 -1.60 15.15
CA ALA A 334 -25.22 -0.20 15.58
C ALA A 334 -24.08 -0.02 16.61
N ARG A 335 -23.67 -1.11 17.26
CA ARG A 335 -22.64 -1.14 18.30
C ARG A 335 -21.69 -2.33 18.11
N PRO A 336 -21.03 -2.43 16.97
CA PRO A 336 -20.24 -3.60 16.60
C PRO A 336 -19.10 -3.86 17.59
N SER A 337 -18.77 -5.13 17.74
CA SER A 337 -17.60 -5.65 18.43
C SER A 337 -16.84 -6.56 17.48
N LEU A 338 -15.59 -6.89 17.81
CA LEU A 338 -14.76 -7.80 17.02
C LEU A 338 -14.40 -9.06 17.80
N ALA A 339 -14.39 -10.18 17.11
CA ALA A 339 -13.82 -11.45 17.59
C ALA A 339 -12.68 -11.88 16.67
N THR A 340 -11.61 -12.47 17.25
CA THR A 340 -10.48 -13.00 16.47
C THR A 340 -10.89 -14.32 15.82
N THR A 341 -10.69 -14.42 14.49
CA THR A 341 -11.05 -15.59 13.69
C THR A 341 -10.05 -16.74 13.93
N ASN A 342 -8.76 -16.42 13.96
CA ASN A 342 -7.68 -17.39 14.13
C ASN A 342 -6.66 -16.86 15.14
N GLN A 343 -6.60 -17.48 16.31
CA GLN A 343 -5.68 -17.05 17.36
C GLN A 343 -4.22 -17.27 16.98
N SER A 344 -3.90 -18.41 16.33
CA SER A 344 -2.51 -18.67 15.92
C SER A 344 -2.01 -17.69 14.85
N GLY A 345 -2.91 -17.22 13.97
CA GLY A 345 -2.61 -16.13 13.04
C GLY A 345 -2.33 -14.80 13.79
N ALA A 346 -3.18 -14.46 14.76
CA ALA A 346 -2.97 -13.28 15.60
C ALA A 346 -1.65 -13.35 16.40
N ASP A 347 -1.29 -14.53 16.91
CA ASP A 347 -0.03 -14.76 17.61
C ASP A 347 1.18 -14.52 16.69
N ARG A 348 1.12 -14.99 15.44
CA ARG A 348 2.16 -14.74 14.42
C ARG A 348 2.31 -13.25 14.09
N LEU A 349 1.20 -12.51 13.98
CA LEU A 349 1.26 -11.06 13.83
C LEU A 349 1.93 -10.39 15.03
N ALA A 350 1.51 -10.75 16.24
CA ALA A 350 2.12 -10.22 17.46
C ALA A 350 3.63 -10.50 17.51
N TRP A 351 4.05 -11.68 17.09
CA TRP A 351 5.45 -12.07 16.97
C TRP A 351 6.19 -11.20 15.94
N GLY A 352 5.67 -11.08 14.72
CA GLY A 352 6.26 -10.24 13.66
C GLY A 352 6.39 -8.77 14.10
N TRP A 353 5.48 -8.28 14.93
CA TRP A 353 5.53 -6.92 15.50
C TRP A 353 6.46 -6.79 16.74
N GLY A 354 7.30 -7.79 17.01
CA GLY A 354 8.25 -7.76 18.11
C GLY A 354 7.62 -8.04 19.46
N ARG A 355 6.40 -8.61 19.52
CA ARG A 355 5.67 -8.96 20.73
C ARG A 355 5.47 -10.48 20.83
N GLY A 356 5.02 -10.92 21.99
CA GLY A 356 4.77 -12.34 22.24
C GLY A 356 6.04 -13.14 22.57
N LYS A 357 5.83 -14.42 22.90
CA LYS A 357 6.91 -15.39 23.08
C LYS A 357 7.28 -15.96 21.71
N PRO A 358 8.52 -16.47 21.52
CA PRO A 358 8.83 -17.26 20.32
C PRO A 358 7.79 -18.37 20.24
N VAL A 359 7.02 -18.35 19.16
CA VAL A 359 6.23 -19.52 18.82
C VAL A 359 7.25 -20.51 18.31
N GLN A 360 7.57 -21.51 19.11
CA GLN A 360 8.58 -22.51 18.73
C GLN A 360 8.15 -23.15 17.42
N PRO A 361 9.07 -23.22 16.43
CA PRO A 361 8.80 -23.90 15.17
C PRO A 361 8.43 -25.36 15.36
#